data_1d988a855b68b2568977f258468147f4
#
_entry.id   1d988a855b68b2568977f258468147f4
#
_cell.length_a   1.000
_cell.length_b   1.000
_cell.length_c   1.000
_cell.angle_alpha   90.00
_cell.angle_beta   90.00
_cell.angle_gamma   90.00
#
_symmetry.space_group_name_H-M   'P 1'
#
loop_
_entity.id
_entity.type
_entity.pdbx_description
1 polymer ?
#
loop_
_entity_poly.entity_id
_entity_poly.type
_entity_poly.pdbx_seq_one_letter_code
_entity_poly.pdbx_strand_id
1 'polypeptide(L)'
;VAFLVVLEQLEPDERAAFLLHEVFETGYAEIAEILGKSQAACRQIVSRARRRVRGQRPRAQVSHDARRSVLERFARAIETQDKAALLELVAEKASWTSDGGGRTRAALKVIRGRERVARFALGVLGRHTDRFTFGMTAVNGEPALAVHAEGRLFSVITVRTDGLAIL
;
A
#
# COMPACT_ATOMS: atom_id res chain seq x y z
N VAL A 1 5.98 -3.21 2.26
CA VAL A 1 5.76 -1.83 1.73
C VAL A 1 4.67 -1.11 2.51
N ALA A 2 3.43 -1.64 2.64
CA ALA A 2 2.34 -0.95 3.34
C ALA A 2 2.67 -0.61 4.80
N PHE A 3 3.32 -1.51 5.53
CA PHE A 3 3.74 -1.28 6.91
C PHE A 3 4.80 -0.18 7.02
N LEU A 4 5.77 -0.15 6.12
CA LEU A 4 6.80 0.89 6.08
C LEU A 4 6.21 2.27 5.78
N VAL A 5 5.26 2.36 4.84
CA VAL A 5 4.56 3.62 4.53
C VAL A 5 3.77 4.14 5.74
N VAL A 6 3.20 3.24 6.54
CA VAL A 6 2.52 3.63 7.79
C VAL A 6 3.53 4.11 8.83
N LEU A 7 4.68 3.45 8.94
CA LEU A 7 5.74 3.85 9.85
C LEU A 7 6.37 5.21 9.48
N GLU A 8 6.46 5.54 8.19
CA GLU A 8 6.94 6.84 7.72
C GLU A 8 6.06 8.02 8.16
N GLN A 9 4.80 7.76 8.50
CA GLN A 9 3.87 8.78 8.99
C GLN A 9 3.94 8.99 10.51
N LEU A 10 4.70 8.16 11.21
CA LEU A 10 4.98 8.34 12.62
C LEU A 10 6.16 9.30 12.79
N GLU A 11 6.07 10.14 13.82
CA GLU A 11 7.22 10.92 14.27
C GLU A 11 8.37 9.99 14.67
N PRO A 12 9.64 10.42 14.61
CA PRO A 12 10.80 9.56 14.89
C PRO A 12 10.68 8.80 16.21
N ASP A 13 10.33 9.48 17.29
CA ASP A 13 10.15 8.87 18.62
C ASP A 13 8.98 7.88 18.66
N GLU A 14 7.87 8.19 17.96
CA GLU A 14 6.72 7.30 17.85
C GLU A 14 7.08 6.02 17.08
N ARG A 15 7.83 6.16 16.01
CA ARG A 15 8.32 5.04 15.20
C ARG A 15 9.25 4.14 16.00
N ALA A 16 10.25 4.74 16.68
CA ALA A 16 11.19 4.00 17.50
C ALA A 16 10.49 3.27 18.64
N ALA A 17 9.65 3.96 19.45
CA ALA A 17 8.93 3.34 20.54
C ALA A 17 7.97 2.23 20.08
N PHE A 18 7.28 2.46 18.94
CA PHE A 18 6.37 1.47 18.36
C PHE A 18 7.10 0.21 17.93
N LEU A 19 8.20 0.33 17.20
CA LEU A 19 8.99 -0.81 16.73
C LEU A 19 9.60 -1.58 17.91
N LEU A 20 10.23 -0.88 18.86
CA LEU A 20 10.81 -1.51 20.04
C LEU A 20 9.76 -2.32 20.80
N HIS A 21 8.56 -1.76 21.00
CA HIS A 21 7.53 -2.44 21.78
C HIS A 21 6.76 -3.52 21.02
N GLU A 22 6.33 -3.26 19.77
CA GLU A 22 5.44 -4.15 19.01
C GLU A 22 6.17 -5.24 18.22
N VAL A 23 7.43 -5.00 17.85
CA VAL A 23 8.20 -5.92 17.01
C VAL A 23 9.30 -6.62 17.82
N PHE A 24 9.98 -5.86 18.68
CA PHE A 24 11.08 -6.39 19.49
C PHE A 24 10.66 -6.76 20.92
N GLU A 25 9.37 -6.58 21.27
CA GLU A 25 8.79 -6.92 22.58
C GLU A 25 9.52 -6.27 23.77
N THR A 26 10.20 -5.13 23.51
CA THR A 26 10.98 -4.38 24.50
C THR A 26 10.07 -3.79 25.58
N GLY A 27 10.47 -3.91 26.84
CA GLY A 27 9.72 -3.36 27.99
C GLY A 27 9.77 -1.83 28.05
N TYR A 28 8.74 -1.19 28.61
CA TYR A 28 8.69 0.28 28.70
C TYR A 28 9.81 0.90 29.52
N ALA A 29 10.42 0.18 30.46
CA ALA A 29 11.57 0.66 31.22
C ALA A 29 12.77 0.87 30.32
N GLU A 30 13.09 -0.12 29.51
CA GLU A 30 14.19 -0.11 28.56
C GLU A 30 13.96 0.90 27.42
N ILE A 31 12.72 0.98 26.91
CA ILE A 31 12.35 2.01 25.92
C ILE A 31 12.54 3.42 26.49
N ALA A 32 12.23 3.62 27.79
CA ALA A 32 12.43 4.89 28.46
C ALA A 32 13.89 5.29 28.53
N GLU A 33 14.78 4.35 28.82
CA GLU A 33 16.24 4.56 28.81
C GLU A 33 16.75 4.90 27.39
N ILE A 34 16.35 4.11 26.40
CA ILE A 34 16.77 4.31 24.99
C ILE A 34 16.34 5.68 24.47
N LEU A 35 15.10 6.11 24.77
CA LEU A 35 14.56 7.36 24.27
C LEU A 35 14.81 8.58 25.17
N GLY A 36 15.42 8.41 26.33
CA GLY A 36 15.63 9.47 27.31
C GLY A 36 14.31 10.07 27.85
N LYS A 37 13.27 9.24 28.02
CA LYS A 37 11.94 9.65 28.44
C LYS A 37 11.44 8.88 29.65
N SER A 38 10.34 9.32 30.30
CA SER A 38 9.72 8.54 31.34
C SER A 38 8.94 7.35 30.75
N GLN A 39 8.81 6.27 31.54
CA GLN A 39 8.00 5.11 31.15
C GLN A 39 6.54 5.51 30.83
N ALA A 40 5.97 6.46 31.58
CA ALA A 40 4.62 6.97 31.34
C ALA A 40 4.52 7.66 29.97
N ALA A 41 5.53 8.46 29.60
CA ALA A 41 5.60 9.09 28.28
C ALA A 41 5.73 8.03 27.18
N CYS A 42 6.56 7.00 27.35
CA CYS A 42 6.72 5.91 26.38
C CYS A 42 5.40 5.13 26.16
N ARG A 43 4.65 4.84 27.25
CA ARG A 43 3.29 4.23 27.10
C ARG A 43 2.35 5.10 26.27
N GLN A 44 2.36 6.42 26.48
CA GLN A 44 1.54 7.35 25.70
C GLN A 44 1.98 7.42 24.24
N ILE A 45 3.29 7.44 23.98
CA ILE A 45 3.86 7.46 22.61
C ILE A 45 3.43 6.20 21.86
N VAL A 46 3.63 5.01 22.44
CA VAL A 46 3.20 3.73 21.81
C VAL A 46 1.69 3.70 21.61
N SER A 47 0.90 4.17 22.58
CA SER A 47 -0.57 4.23 22.45
C SER A 47 -1.01 5.15 21.29
N ARG A 48 -0.38 6.32 21.13
CA ARG A 48 -0.65 7.23 19.99
C ARG A 48 -0.24 6.59 18.67
N ALA A 49 0.95 6.00 18.60
CA ALA A 49 1.44 5.30 17.42
C ALA A 49 0.51 4.15 17.02
N ARG A 50 0.07 3.31 17.98
CA ARG A 50 -0.94 2.26 17.75
C ARG A 50 -2.24 2.81 17.16
N ARG A 51 -2.74 3.94 17.66
CA ARG A 51 -3.97 4.57 17.15
C ARG A 51 -3.77 5.07 15.73
N ARG A 52 -2.64 5.70 15.41
CA ARG A 52 -2.31 6.14 14.05
C ARG A 52 -2.20 4.97 13.08
N VAL A 53 -1.48 3.92 13.47
CA VAL A 53 -1.35 2.68 12.68
C VAL A 53 -2.72 1.99 12.48
N ARG A 54 -3.54 1.88 13.54
CA ARG A 54 -4.89 1.27 13.46
C ARG A 54 -5.90 2.15 12.74
N GLY A 55 -5.82 3.47 12.90
CA GLY A 55 -6.72 4.42 12.24
C GLY A 55 -6.61 4.43 10.72
N GLN A 56 -5.53 3.87 10.19
CA GLN A 56 -5.32 3.68 8.76
C GLN A 56 -5.82 2.32 8.22
N ARG A 57 -6.29 1.43 9.11
CA ARG A 57 -7.02 0.26 8.65
C ARG A 57 -8.36 0.72 8.08
N PRO A 58 -8.75 0.26 6.88
CA PRO A 58 -10.07 0.56 6.33
C PRO A 58 -11.14 0.20 7.35
N ARG A 59 -12.05 1.12 7.65
CA ARG A 59 -13.13 0.93 8.64
C ARG A 59 -14.15 -0.14 8.25
N ALA A 60 -14.17 -0.58 7.00
CA ALA A 60 -14.96 -1.70 6.54
C ALA A 60 -14.01 -2.85 6.19
N GLN A 61 -14.28 -4.05 6.72
CA GLN A 61 -13.64 -5.26 6.24
C GLN A 61 -14.24 -5.54 4.84
N VAL A 62 -13.54 -5.08 3.82
CA VAL A 62 -13.87 -5.42 2.44
C VAL A 62 -13.57 -6.90 2.26
N SER A 63 -14.54 -7.67 1.78
CA SER A 63 -14.36 -9.10 1.55
C SER A 63 -13.23 -9.35 0.54
N HIS A 64 -12.59 -10.51 0.63
CA HIS A 64 -11.57 -10.92 -0.33
C HIS A 64 -12.13 -10.93 -1.76
N ASP A 65 -13.38 -11.36 -1.93
CA ASP A 65 -14.05 -11.43 -3.24
C ASP A 65 -14.27 -10.02 -3.82
N ALA A 66 -14.72 -9.07 -3.01
CA ALA A 66 -14.89 -7.68 -3.46
C ALA A 66 -13.54 -7.04 -3.84
N ARG A 67 -12.48 -7.28 -3.05
CA ARG A 67 -11.13 -6.81 -3.38
C ARG A 67 -10.61 -7.45 -4.66
N ARG A 68 -10.82 -8.75 -4.81
CA ARG A 68 -10.47 -9.51 -6.01
C ARG A 68 -11.17 -8.95 -7.25
N SER A 69 -12.47 -8.72 -7.17
CA SER A 69 -13.26 -8.13 -8.26
C SER A 69 -12.72 -6.76 -8.70
N VAL A 70 -12.33 -5.90 -7.75
CA VAL A 70 -11.71 -4.60 -8.04
C VAL A 70 -10.38 -4.78 -8.78
N LEU A 71 -9.53 -5.72 -8.36
CA LEU A 71 -8.25 -6.01 -9.02
C LEU A 71 -8.44 -6.59 -10.42
N GLU A 72 -9.42 -7.48 -10.63
CA GLU A 72 -9.74 -8.05 -11.94
C GLU A 72 -10.28 -6.98 -12.91
N ARG A 73 -11.13 -6.08 -12.43
CA ARG A 73 -11.59 -4.91 -13.22
C ARG A 73 -10.43 -3.99 -13.57
N PHE A 74 -9.52 -3.75 -12.64
CA PHE A 74 -8.31 -2.95 -12.89
C PHE A 74 -7.43 -3.60 -13.96
N ALA A 75 -7.13 -4.90 -13.85
CA ALA A 75 -6.34 -5.63 -14.83
C ALA A 75 -6.97 -5.56 -16.22
N ARG A 76 -8.27 -5.84 -16.33
CA ARG A 76 -9.01 -5.76 -17.59
C ARG A 76 -8.95 -4.37 -18.22
N ALA A 77 -9.16 -3.32 -17.43
CA ALA A 77 -9.10 -1.95 -17.94
C ALA A 77 -7.69 -1.57 -18.45
N ILE A 78 -6.63 -2.12 -17.85
CA ILE A 78 -5.27 -1.95 -18.37
C ILE A 78 -5.07 -2.75 -19.67
N GLU A 79 -5.48 -4.01 -19.72
CA GLU A 79 -5.36 -4.89 -20.89
C GLU A 79 -6.08 -4.32 -22.12
N THR A 80 -7.27 -3.77 -21.91
CA THR A 80 -8.07 -3.14 -22.97
C THR A 80 -7.74 -1.67 -23.23
N GLN A 81 -6.81 -1.09 -22.45
CA GLN A 81 -6.46 0.33 -22.46
C GLN A 81 -7.68 1.25 -22.26
N ASP A 82 -8.66 0.78 -21.52
CA ASP A 82 -9.91 1.51 -21.24
C ASP A 82 -9.68 2.54 -20.12
N LYS A 83 -9.36 3.76 -20.55
CA LYS A 83 -9.19 4.91 -19.63
C LYS A 83 -10.48 5.24 -18.88
N ALA A 84 -11.65 5.10 -19.54
CA ALA A 84 -12.91 5.45 -18.91
C ALA A 84 -13.22 4.50 -17.74
N ALA A 85 -13.07 3.18 -17.97
CA ALA A 85 -13.23 2.17 -16.92
C ALA A 85 -12.26 2.40 -15.74
N LEU A 86 -11.00 2.82 -16.00
CA LEU A 86 -10.07 3.15 -14.93
C LEU A 86 -10.49 4.39 -14.13
N LEU A 87 -11.01 5.42 -14.81
CA LEU A 87 -11.49 6.62 -14.14
C LEU A 87 -12.73 6.35 -13.27
N GLU A 88 -13.58 5.43 -13.67
CA GLU A 88 -14.71 4.97 -12.84
C GLU A 88 -14.25 4.14 -11.64
N LEU A 89 -13.21 3.31 -11.83
CA LEU A 89 -12.71 2.41 -10.79
C LEU A 89 -11.83 3.12 -9.75
N VAL A 90 -11.16 4.21 -10.10
CA VAL A 90 -10.22 4.92 -9.23
C VAL A 90 -10.92 6.10 -8.55
N ALA A 91 -10.90 6.16 -7.23
CA ALA A 91 -11.49 7.27 -6.47
C ALA A 91 -10.75 8.59 -6.71
N GLU A 92 -11.46 9.71 -6.55
CA GLU A 92 -10.94 11.09 -6.78
C GLU A 92 -9.60 11.35 -6.07
N LYS A 93 -9.52 10.92 -4.79
CA LYS A 93 -8.36 11.14 -3.91
C LYS A 93 -7.39 9.95 -3.88
N ALA A 94 -7.55 8.99 -4.77
CA ALA A 94 -6.67 7.83 -4.83
C ALA A 94 -5.20 8.23 -4.99
N SER A 95 -4.32 7.37 -4.50
CA SER A 95 -2.89 7.56 -4.65
C SER A 95 -2.19 6.27 -5.06
N TRP A 96 -1.15 6.42 -5.86
CA TRP A 96 -0.27 5.32 -6.26
C TRP A 96 1.11 5.50 -5.64
N THR A 97 1.57 4.46 -4.96
CA THR A 97 2.94 4.37 -4.44
C THR A 97 3.60 3.16 -5.08
N SER A 98 4.81 3.31 -5.54
CA SER A 98 5.60 2.20 -6.08
C SER A 98 6.97 2.15 -5.43
N ASP A 99 7.47 0.94 -5.26
CA ASP A 99 8.80 0.65 -4.75
C ASP A 99 9.51 -0.25 -5.75
N GLY A 100 10.67 0.17 -6.23
CA GLY A 100 11.50 -0.57 -7.17
C GLY A 100 12.49 -1.51 -6.52
N GLY A 101 12.53 -1.58 -5.19
CA GLY A 101 13.48 -2.41 -4.43
C GLY A 101 14.95 -2.11 -4.74
N GLY A 102 15.26 -0.90 -5.20
CA GLY A 102 16.61 -0.49 -5.64
C GLY A 102 17.05 -1.11 -6.97
N ARG A 103 16.22 -1.96 -7.61
CA ARG A 103 16.57 -2.69 -8.84
C ARG A 103 15.85 -2.19 -10.08
N THR A 104 14.70 -1.56 -9.91
CA THR A 104 13.85 -1.08 -11.01
C THR A 104 13.47 0.37 -10.77
N ARG A 105 13.34 1.16 -11.87
CA ARG A 105 12.80 2.51 -11.78
C ARG A 105 11.34 2.44 -11.35
N ALA A 106 11.07 2.92 -10.15
CA ALA A 106 9.71 3.13 -9.62
C ALA A 106 9.37 4.62 -9.66
N ALA A 107 8.11 4.96 -9.48
CA ALA A 107 7.74 6.35 -9.29
C ALA A 107 8.38 6.87 -8.00
N LEU A 108 9.34 7.79 -8.14
CA LEU A 108 10.10 8.37 -7.00
C LEU A 108 9.21 9.15 -6.04
N LYS A 109 8.01 9.54 -6.47
CA LYS A 109 7.04 10.31 -5.68
C LYS A 109 5.68 9.66 -5.75
N VAL A 110 4.91 9.81 -4.67
CA VAL A 110 3.51 9.39 -4.62
C VAL A 110 2.72 10.14 -5.69
N ILE A 111 2.03 9.41 -6.56
CA ILE A 111 1.15 9.96 -7.58
C ILE A 111 -0.23 10.10 -6.95
N ARG A 112 -0.81 11.29 -6.95
CA ARG A 112 -2.08 11.60 -6.31
C ARG A 112 -3.12 12.06 -7.32
N GLY A 113 -4.37 11.61 -7.12
CA GLY A 113 -5.54 11.97 -7.90
C GLY A 113 -5.83 11.00 -9.04
N ARG A 114 -7.13 10.75 -9.24
CA ARG A 114 -7.71 9.80 -10.21
C ARG A 114 -7.05 9.85 -11.59
N GLU A 115 -7.06 11.01 -12.21
CA GLU A 115 -6.53 11.21 -13.55
C GLU A 115 -5.04 10.86 -13.68
N ARG A 116 -4.24 11.24 -12.67
CA ARG A 116 -2.80 11.00 -12.68
C ARG A 116 -2.50 9.52 -12.46
N VAL A 117 -3.25 8.88 -11.55
CA VAL A 117 -3.12 7.43 -11.27
C VAL A 117 -3.50 6.64 -12.50
N ALA A 118 -4.66 6.91 -13.13
CA ALA A 118 -5.09 6.21 -14.34
C ALA A 118 -4.09 6.39 -15.50
N ARG A 119 -3.63 7.62 -15.74
CA ARG A 119 -2.61 7.90 -16.77
C ARG A 119 -1.29 7.19 -16.52
N PHE A 120 -0.84 7.14 -15.27
CA PHE A 120 0.38 6.45 -14.89
C PHE A 120 0.25 4.94 -15.09
N ALA A 121 -0.84 4.34 -14.63
CA ALA A 121 -1.09 2.92 -14.77
C ALA A 121 -1.12 2.50 -16.24
N LEU A 122 -1.86 3.22 -17.09
CA LEU A 122 -1.86 3.00 -18.54
C LEU A 122 -0.48 3.27 -19.19
N GLY A 123 0.23 4.29 -18.74
CA GLY A 123 1.54 4.64 -19.26
C GLY A 123 2.62 3.60 -18.98
N VAL A 124 2.55 2.93 -17.81
CA VAL A 124 3.55 1.92 -17.43
C VAL A 124 3.14 0.53 -17.89
N LEU A 125 1.88 0.15 -17.66
CA LEU A 125 1.38 -1.21 -17.89
C LEU A 125 0.67 -1.35 -19.25
N GLY A 126 -0.01 -0.30 -19.70
CA GLY A 126 -0.81 -0.35 -20.93
C GLY A 126 -0.02 -0.18 -22.23
N ARG A 127 1.16 0.47 -22.20
CA ARG A 127 1.98 0.66 -23.41
C ARG A 127 2.61 -0.63 -23.96
N HIS A 128 2.66 -1.66 -23.16
CA HIS A 128 3.30 -2.92 -23.47
C HIS A 128 2.40 -4.09 -23.04
N THR A 129 1.11 -4.01 -23.40
CA THR A 129 0.13 -5.07 -23.11
C THR A 129 0.51 -6.42 -23.71
N ASP A 130 1.25 -6.42 -24.81
CA ASP A 130 1.86 -7.60 -25.43
C ASP A 130 2.96 -8.26 -24.57
N ARG A 131 3.56 -7.51 -23.65
CA ARG A 131 4.65 -7.97 -22.78
C ARG A 131 4.19 -8.31 -21.37
N PHE A 132 3.06 -7.77 -20.94
CA PHE A 132 2.56 -7.96 -19.59
C PHE A 132 1.38 -8.93 -19.57
N THR A 133 1.45 -9.87 -18.64
CA THR A 133 0.30 -10.71 -18.26
C THR A 133 -0.03 -10.50 -16.79
N PHE A 134 -1.32 -10.57 -16.49
CA PHE A 134 -1.83 -10.34 -15.14
C PHE A 134 -2.35 -11.64 -14.56
N GLY A 135 -2.02 -11.90 -13.29
CA GLY A 135 -2.50 -13.08 -12.56
C GLY A 135 -2.89 -12.70 -11.14
N MET A 136 -3.91 -13.36 -10.61
CA MET A 136 -4.26 -13.18 -9.20
C MET A 136 -3.25 -13.89 -8.30
N THR A 137 -2.87 -13.23 -7.22
CA THR A 137 -1.99 -13.75 -6.18
C THR A 137 -2.45 -13.25 -4.81
N ALA A 138 -1.70 -13.55 -3.77
CA ALA A 138 -1.94 -13.03 -2.43
C ALA A 138 -0.65 -12.46 -1.82
N VAL A 139 -0.79 -11.37 -1.08
CA VAL A 139 0.29 -10.76 -0.28
C VAL A 139 -0.22 -10.57 1.14
N ASN A 140 0.45 -11.19 2.11
CA ASN A 140 0.03 -11.19 3.52
C ASN A 140 -1.42 -11.62 3.73
N GLY A 141 -1.88 -12.64 2.98
CA GLY A 141 -3.24 -13.16 3.04
C GLY A 141 -4.29 -12.34 2.27
N GLU A 142 -3.93 -11.21 1.69
CA GLU A 142 -4.85 -10.34 0.95
C GLU A 142 -4.69 -10.50 -0.57
N PRO A 143 -5.80 -10.47 -1.35
CA PRO A 143 -5.74 -10.52 -2.80
C PRO A 143 -4.84 -9.42 -3.38
N ALA A 144 -4.02 -9.80 -4.35
CA ALA A 144 -3.11 -8.94 -5.07
C ALA A 144 -3.06 -9.33 -6.55
N LEU A 145 -2.56 -8.44 -7.40
CA LEU A 145 -2.38 -8.67 -8.82
C LEU A 145 -0.88 -8.82 -9.11
N ALA A 146 -0.47 -10.00 -9.56
CA ALA A 146 0.87 -10.23 -10.07
C ALA A 146 0.95 -9.77 -11.53
N VAL A 147 1.95 -8.97 -11.84
CA VAL A 147 2.26 -8.52 -13.20
C VAL A 147 3.52 -9.24 -13.65
N HIS A 148 3.43 -9.98 -14.74
CA HIS A 148 4.59 -10.66 -15.33
C HIS A 148 4.98 -9.98 -16.63
N ALA A 149 6.27 -9.83 -16.86
CA ALA A 149 6.85 -9.39 -18.10
C ALA A 149 7.70 -10.53 -18.68
N GLU A 150 7.40 -10.95 -19.91
CA GLU A 150 8.13 -12.06 -20.57
C GLU A 150 8.21 -13.33 -19.70
N GLY A 151 7.10 -13.66 -19.02
CA GLY A 151 6.99 -14.82 -18.13
C GLY A 151 7.67 -14.68 -16.75
N ARG A 152 8.28 -13.53 -16.45
CA ARG A 152 8.93 -13.27 -15.16
C ARG A 152 8.12 -12.28 -14.34
N LEU A 153 8.06 -12.49 -13.03
CA LEU A 153 7.39 -11.54 -12.13
C LEU A 153 8.08 -10.16 -12.21
N PHE A 154 7.33 -9.18 -12.70
CA PHE A 154 7.77 -7.79 -12.83
C PHE A 154 7.37 -6.96 -11.61
N SER A 155 6.12 -7.07 -11.18
CA SER A 155 5.64 -6.36 -9.99
C SER A 155 4.42 -7.04 -9.36
N VAL A 156 4.09 -6.65 -8.13
CA VAL A 156 2.86 -7.04 -7.47
C VAL A 156 2.10 -5.79 -7.06
N ILE A 157 0.84 -5.71 -7.43
CA ILE A 157 -0.04 -4.58 -7.13
C ILE A 157 -1.02 -4.98 -6.04
N THR A 158 -1.03 -4.22 -4.96
CA THR A 158 -2.04 -4.30 -3.92
C THR A 158 -2.90 -3.04 -3.95
N VAL A 159 -4.18 -3.14 -3.58
CA VAL A 159 -5.08 -2.00 -3.57
C VAL A 159 -5.71 -1.80 -2.20
N ARG A 160 -5.91 -0.54 -1.83
CA ARG A 160 -6.91 -0.16 -0.84
C ARG A 160 -8.21 0.10 -1.58
N THR A 161 -9.30 -0.48 -1.09
CA THR A 161 -10.62 -0.36 -1.73
C THR A 161 -11.70 -0.32 -0.67
N ASP A 162 -12.84 0.26 -1.01
CA ASP A 162 -14.11 0.14 -0.27
C ASP A 162 -14.97 -1.03 -0.77
N GLY A 163 -14.46 -1.81 -1.74
CA GLY A 163 -15.15 -2.90 -2.40
C GLY A 163 -15.73 -2.53 -3.77
N LEU A 164 -15.76 -1.25 -4.10
CA LEU A 164 -16.27 -0.72 -5.38
C LEU A 164 -15.19 0.03 -6.15
N ALA A 165 -14.40 0.86 -5.45
CA ALA A 165 -13.38 1.71 -6.02
C ALA A 165 -12.01 1.50 -5.35
N ILE A 166 -10.94 1.87 -6.05
CA ILE A 166 -9.56 1.99 -5.55
C ILE A 166 -9.41 3.35 -4.87
N LEU A 167 -8.94 3.34 -3.60
CA LEU A 167 -8.82 4.52 -2.75
C LEU A 167 -7.44 5.16 -2.80
#